data_aff587c63d7487677d1df3c27802ea8a
#
_entry.id   aff587c63d7487677d1df3c27802ea8a
#
_cell.length_a   1.000
_cell.length_b   1.000
_cell.length_c   1.000
_cell.angle_alpha   90.00
_cell.angle_beta   90.00
_cell.angle_gamma   90.00
#
_symmetry.space_group_name_H-M   'P 1'
#
loop_
_entity.id
_entity.type
_entity.pdbx_description
1 polymer ?
#
loop_
_entity_poly.entity_id
_entity_poly.type
_entity_poly.pdbx_seq_one_letter_code
_entity_poly.pdbx_strand_id
1 'polypeptide(L)'
;MTRFQREHLETLLAAVDHGTLDAAARALAITPSAVSQRIKSMEQQVGRVLLQRTTPVRPTADGAVVLRHARQVRLLDEETSRALGGGSSVVPSIPLAVNADSLGTWFLDALALVRADTEVVFDLHREDQDRTAELLRAGTVMGAVTAEADPVQGCSSVPLGIDRYRAVASPAFVARYLGDTGTERRMLRRLDEVPLVDYDRDDDLQQGYLRQVLGHSPGGPRHFVPTSADFARAVTLGFGWGLLPEAQCLEAIDSGVLVELAPGRHADVALWWQRWNLASPLLERVTDAVRATASSRLHPARQV
;
A
#
# COMPACT_ATOMS: atom_id res chain seq x y z
N MET A 1 2.72 -35.48 2.89
CA MET A 1 1.92 -34.25 2.84
C MET A 1 1.86 -33.68 4.27
N THR A 2 2.46 -32.51 4.49
CA THR A 2 2.55 -31.90 5.83
C THR A 2 1.17 -31.41 6.25
N ARG A 3 0.63 -31.92 7.38
CA ARG A 3 -0.69 -31.56 7.89
C ARG A 3 -0.49 -30.82 9.21
N PHE A 4 -0.68 -29.49 9.21
CA PHE A 4 -0.54 -28.69 10.42
C PHE A 4 -1.76 -28.84 11.33
N GLN A 5 -1.52 -28.90 12.64
CA GLN A 5 -2.58 -28.78 13.63
C GLN A 5 -2.98 -27.32 13.78
N ARG A 6 -4.28 -27.04 13.93
CA ARG A 6 -4.80 -25.69 14.07
C ARG A 6 -4.14 -24.91 15.21
N GLU A 7 -3.99 -25.52 16.37
CA GLU A 7 -3.35 -24.91 17.53
C GLU A 7 -1.89 -24.50 17.30
N HIS A 8 -1.18 -25.23 16.42
CA HIS A 8 0.18 -24.91 16.04
C HIS A 8 0.21 -23.65 15.14
N LEU A 9 -0.72 -23.56 14.17
CA LEU A 9 -0.87 -22.40 13.30
C LEU A 9 -1.21 -21.15 14.11
N GLU A 10 -2.17 -21.25 15.05
CA GLU A 10 -2.53 -20.16 15.97
C GLU A 10 -1.35 -19.72 16.83
N THR A 11 -0.52 -20.66 17.27
CA THR A 11 0.68 -20.37 18.07
C THR A 11 1.74 -19.63 17.25
N LEU A 12 1.92 -20.00 15.99
CA LEU A 12 2.83 -19.31 15.08
C LEU A 12 2.38 -17.87 14.82
N LEU A 13 1.08 -17.69 14.55
CA LEU A 13 0.46 -16.37 14.38
C LEU A 13 0.69 -15.50 15.62
N ALA A 14 0.31 -16.00 16.78
CA ALA A 14 0.46 -15.24 18.02
C ALA A 14 1.92 -14.87 18.32
N ALA A 15 2.88 -15.76 18.03
CA ALA A 15 4.30 -15.47 18.24
C ALA A 15 4.81 -14.30 17.39
N VAL A 16 4.36 -14.20 16.14
CA VAL A 16 4.74 -13.12 15.23
C VAL A 16 3.94 -11.84 15.51
N ASP A 17 2.63 -11.95 15.69
CA ASP A 17 1.74 -10.80 15.88
C ASP A 17 2.03 -10.07 17.21
N HIS A 18 2.41 -10.79 18.27
CA HIS A 18 2.79 -10.21 19.56
C HIS A 18 4.29 -9.99 19.75
N GLY A 19 5.12 -10.41 18.80
CA GLY A 19 6.56 -10.15 18.75
C GLY A 19 7.42 -10.92 19.74
N THR A 20 6.85 -11.65 20.72
CA THR A 20 7.59 -12.50 21.67
C THR A 20 6.81 -13.78 22.01
N LEU A 21 7.52 -14.86 22.34
CA LEU A 21 6.88 -16.12 22.76
C LEU A 21 6.10 -15.97 24.07
N ASP A 22 6.60 -15.12 24.99
CA ASP A 22 5.91 -14.84 26.24
C ASP A 22 4.60 -14.05 26.06
N ALA A 23 4.60 -13.09 25.15
CA ALA A 23 3.39 -12.35 24.81
C ALA A 23 2.36 -13.24 24.09
N ALA A 24 2.82 -14.11 23.19
CA ALA A 24 1.98 -15.13 22.57
C ALA A 24 1.37 -16.10 23.60
N ALA A 25 2.15 -16.53 24.59
CA ALA A 25 1.68 -17.40 25.66
C ALA A 25 0.53 -16.75 26.46
N ARG A 26 0.67 -15.48 26.79
CA ARG A 26 -0.40 -14.70 27.45
C ARG A 26 -1.64 -14.58 26.58
N ALA A 27 -1.47 -14.25 25.30
CA ALA A 27 -2.58 -14.09 24.36
C ALA A 27 -3.37 -15.38 24.14
N LEU A 28 -2.68 -16.54 24.15
CA LEU A 28 -3.28 -17.86 23.97
C LEU A 28 -3.72 -18.53 25.28
N ALA A 29 -3.50 -17.88 26.43
CA ALA A 29 -3.74 -18.43 27.75
C ALA A 29 -3.07 -19.80 27.98
N ILE A 30 -1.82 -19.97 27.51
CA ILE A 30 -0.97 -21.15 27.70
C ILE A 30 0.39 -20.78 28.29
N THR A 31 1.21 -21.77 28.62
CA THR A 31 2.56 -21.52 29.17
C THR A 31 3.56 -21.19 28.06
N PRO A 32 4.62 -20.40 28.34
CA PRO A 32 5.70 -20.15 27.38
C PRO A 32 6.40 -21.42 26.89
N SER A 33 6.49 -22.44 27.74
CA SER A 33 7.02 -23.75 27.37
C SER A 33 6.14 -24.44 26.33
N ALA A 34 4.81 -24.35 26.47
CA ALA A 34 3.87 -24.91 25.49
C ALA A 34 3.98 -24.23 24.15
N VAL A 35 4.10 -22.88 24.11
CA VAL A 35 4.38 -22.11 22.88
C VAL A 35 5.66 -22.62 22.22
N SER A 36 6.76 -22.69 22.97
CA SER A 36 8.05 -23.17 22.45
C SER A 36 7.97 -24.60 21.91
N GLN A 37 7.24 -25.50 22.59
CA GLN A 37 7.04 -26.89 22.14
C GLN A 37 6.23 -26.96 20.85
N ARG A 38 5.13 -26.20 20.73
CA ARG A 38 4.31 -26.15 19.51
C ARG A 38 5.11 -25.66 18.32
N ILE A 39 5.87 -24.57 18.46
CA ILE A 39 6.74 -24.08 17.41
C ILE A 39 7.80 -25.12 17.02
N LYS A 40 8.47 -25.72 18.00
CA LYS A 40 9.48 -26.76 17.75
C LYS A 40 8.89 -27.99 17.04
N SER A 41 7.67 -28.40 17.43
CA SER A 41 6.95 -29.51 16.77
C SER A 41 6.66 -29.20 15.30
N MET A 42 6.23 -27.97 14.99
CA MET A 42 6.02 -27.54 13.61
C MET A 42 7.33 -27.53 12.82
N GLU A 43 8.40 -26.99 13.37
CA GLU A 43 9.73 -26.93 12.73
C GLU A 43 10.26 -28.35 12.45
N GLN A 44 10.09 -29.29 13.39
CA GLN A 44 10.43 -30.69 13.18
C GLN A 44 9.59 -31.34 12.08
N GLN A 45 8.29 -31.06 12.04
CA GLN A 45 7.37 -31.62 11.05
C GLN A 45 7.70 -31.11 9.62
N VAL A 46 8.09 -29.84 9.51
CA VAL A 46 8.49 -29.21 8.22
C VAL A 46 9.93 -29.54 7.86
N GLY A 47 10.78 -29.85 8.85
CA GLY A 47 12.23 -30.02 8.69
C GLY A 47 12.96 -28.70 8.45
N ARG A 48 12.37 -27.58 8.82
CA ARG A 48 12.88 -26.22 8.63
C ARG A 48 12.62 -25.34 9.84
N VAL A 49 13.51 -24.38 10.09
CA VAL A 49 13.31 -23.33 11.09
C VAL A 49 12.30 -22.33 10.56
N LEU A 50 11.24 -22.05 11.32
CA LEU A 50 10.16 -21.15 10.92
C LEU A 50 10.29 -19.74 11.51
N LEU A 51 10.91 -19.62 12.71
CA LEU A 51 11.06 -18.35 13.39
C LEU A 51 12.54 -18.03 13.68
N GLN A 52 12.91 -16.77 13.43
CA GLN A 52 14.14 -16.18 13.94
C GLN A 52 13.89 -15.72 15.37
N ARG A 53 14.74 -16.13 16.30
CA ARG A 53 14.65 -15.77 17.73
C ARG A 53 15.24 -14.38 18.01
N THR A 54 14.72 -13.39 17.28
CA THR A 54 15.03 -11.97 17.49
C THR A 54 13.96 -11.33 18.38
N THR A 55 14.17 -10.10 18.82
CA THR A 55 13.15 -9.29 19.49
C THR A 55 12.94 -8.04 18.66
N PRO A 56 11.77 -7.89 17.99
CA PRO A 56 10.67 -8.84 17.92
C PRO A 56 10.99 -10.13 17.15
N VAL A 57 10.26 -11.20 17.44
CA VAL A 57 10.30 -12.47 16.69
C VAL A 57 9.93 -12.20 15.24
N ARG A 58 10.72 -12.76 14.31
CA ARG A 58 10.47 -12.63 12.86
C ARG A 58 10.37 -14.00 12.20
N PRO A 59 9.52 -14.17 11.18
CA PRO A 59 9.50 -15.39 10.39
C PRO A 59 10.78 -15.52 9.54
N THR A 60 11.20 -16.75 9.29
CA THR A 60 12.13 -17.08 8.20
C THR A 60 11.39 -17.05 6.87
N ALA A 61 12.08 -17.23 5.74
CA ALA A 61 11.42 -17.37 4.43
C ALA A 61 10.43 -18.56 4.42
N ASP A 62 10.82 -19.71 4.97
CA ASP A 62 9.93 -20.87 5.13
C ASP A 62 8.80 -20.59 6.14
N GLY A 63 9.11 -19.85 7.22
CA GLY A 63 8.14 -19.40 8.21
C GLY A 63 7.07 -18.49 7.63
N ALA A 64 7.44 -17.60 6.72
CA ALA A 64 6.50 -16.71 6.03
C ALA A 64 5.48 -17.50 5.18
N VAL A 65 5.91 -18.59 4.54
CA VAL A 65 4.99 -19.47 3.80
C VAL A 65 3.95 -20.12 4.73
N VAL A 66 4.39 -20.65 5.89
CA VAL A 66 3.50 -21.28 6.87
C VAL A 66 2.60 -20.23 7.54
N LEU A 67 3.13 -19.03 7.81
CA LEU A 67 2.38 -17.92 8.40
C LEU A 67 1.25 -17.46 7.47
N ARG A 68 1.54 -17.33 6.17
CA ARG A 68 0.52 -17.03 5.16
C ARG A 68 -0.59 -18.09 5.17
N HIS A 69 -0.22 -19.37 5.17
CA HIS A 69 -1.19 -20.47 5.27
C HIS A 69 -2.03 -20.37 6.55
N ALA A 70 -1.40 -20.08 7.69
CA ALA A 70 -2.09 -19.94 8.96
C ALA A 70 -3.13 -18.79 8.94
N ARG A 71 -2.79 -17.66 8.33
CA ARG A 71 -3.71 -16.51 8.17
C ARG A 71 -4.89 -16.85 7.27
N GLN A 72 -4.64 -17.58 6.17
CA GLN A 72 -5.69 -18.04 5.26
C GLN A 72 -6.66 -19.00 5.96
N VAL A 73 -6.15 -19.97 6.73
CA VAL A 73 -6.97 -20.90 7.50
C VAL A 73 -7.83 -20.16 8.51
N ARG A 74 -7.24 -19.22 9.26
CA ARG A 74 -7.98 -18.41 10.24
C ARG A 74 -9.13 -17.64 9.59
N LEU A 75 -8.90 -16.99 8.46
CA LEU A 75 -9.95 -16.27 7.74
C LEU A 75 -11.11 -17.19 7.34
N LEU A 76 -10.81 -18.33 6.72
CA LEU A 76 -11.83 -19.30 6.29
C LEU A 76 -12.62 -19.89 7.46
N ASP A 77 -11.95 -20.16 8.57
CA ASP A 77 -12.60 -20.65 9.80
C ASP A 77 -13.57 -19.59 10.37
N GLU A 78 -13.15 -18.33 10.40
CA GLU A 78 -13.98 -17.21 10.85
C GLU A 78 -15.19 -16.97 9.94
N GLU A 79 -15.02 -17.05 8.63
CA GLU A 79 -16.12 -16.93 7.65
C GLU A 79 -17.09 -18.11 7.76
N THR A 80 -16.57 -19.33 7.92
CA THR A 80 -17.38 -20.54 8.11
C THR A 80 -18.20 -20.46 9.39
N SER A 81 -17.58 -20.06 10.50
CA SER A 81 -18.26 -19.89 11.79
C SER A 81 -19.41 -18.89 11.68
N ARG A 82 -19.20 -17.76 11.00
CA ARG A 82 -20.25 -16.76 10.77
C ARG A 82 -21.39 -17.30 9.89
N ALA A 83 -21.07 -18.02 8.83
CA ALA A 83 -22.06 -18.60 7.94
C ALA A 83 -22.96 -19.64 8.64
N LEU A 84 -22.42 -20.35 9.65
CA LEU A 84 -23.16 -21.30 10.46
C LEU A 84 -23.94 -20.66 11.64
N GLY A 85 -24.01 -19.32 11.69
CA GLY A 85 -24.70 -18.63 12.79
C GLY A 85 -23.94 -18.68 14.13
N GLY A 86 -22.71 -19.12 14.13
CA GLY A 86 -21.80 -19.02 15.26
C GLY A 86 -21.55 -17.54 15.54
N GLY A 87 -22.19 -17.01 16.57
CA GLY A 87 -22.07 -15.62 17.01
C GLY A 87 -20.66 -15.32 17.51
N SER A 88 -19.71 -15.22 16.60
CA SER A 88 -18.45 -14.55 16.92
C SER A 88 -18.78 -13.09 17.18
N SER A 89 -18.63 -12.63 18.41
CA SER A 89 -18.75 -11.22 18.79
C SER A 89 -17.59 -10.37 18.20
N VAL A 90 -16.68 -11.00 17.46
CA VAL A 90 -15.51 -10.36 16.87
C VAL A 90 -15.84 -9.90 15.45
N VAL A 91 -15.83 -8.59 15.26
CA VAL A 91 -15.94 -7.99 13.94
C VAL A 91 -14.76 -8.43 13.08
N PRO A 92 -14.98 -8.93 11.84
CA PRO A 92 -13.89 -9.36 10.98
C PRO A 92 -12.95 -8.21 10.64
N SER A 93 -11.65 -8.49 10.63
CA SER A 93 -10.63 -7.52 10.23
C SER A 93 -9.97 -7.99 8.94
N ILE A 94 -9.89 -7.07 7.96
CA ILE A 94 -9.17 -7.30 6.70
C ILE A 94 -7.93 -6.42 6.64
N PRO A 95 -6.73 -7.00 6.67
CA PRO A 95 -5.50 -6.26 6.44
C PRO A 95 -5.27 -6.03 4.95
N LEU A 96 -5.04 -4.76 4.56
CA LEU A 96 -4.84 -4.31 3.20
C LEU A 96 -3.63 -3.39 3.12
N ALA A 97 -2.86 -3.48 2.04
CA ALA A 97 -1.80 -2.53 1.76
C ALA A 97 -2.21 -1.54 0.67
N VAL A 98 -1.77 -0.31 0.80
CA VAL A 98 -2.12 0.76 -0.15
C VAL A 98 -1.04 1.83 -0.16
N ASN A 99 -0.71 2.36 -1.33
CA ASN A 99 0.19 3.49 -1.47
C ASN A 99 -0.43 4.78 -0.91
N ALA A 100 0.40 5.74 -0.56
CA ALA A 100 0.00 6.97 0.14
C ALA A 100 -1.04 7.78 -0.63
N ASP A 101 -0.90 7.91 -1.95
CA ASP A 101 -1.77 8.73 -2.77
C ASP A 101 -3.14 8.09 -2.97
N SER A 102 -3.20 6.80 -3.26
CA SER A 102 -4.49 6.08 -3.32
C SER A 102 -5.23 6.14 -1.98
N LEU A 103 -4.51 5.96 -0.85
CA LEU A 103 -5.11 6.10 0.49
C LEU A 103 -5.64 7.51 0.74
N GLY A 104 -4.91 8.53 0.32
CA GLY A 104 -5.26 9.94 0.51
C GLY A 104 -6.34 10.47 -0.44
N THR A 105 -6.72 9.71 -1.46
CA THR A 105 -7.62 10.21 -2.51
C THR A 105 -8.91 9.40 -2.67
N TRP A 106 -8.82 8.11 -2.99
CA TRP A 106 -10.00 7.33 -3.41
C TRP A 106 -10.22 6.01 -2.66
N PHE A 107 -9.17 5.44 -2.07
CA PHE A 107 -9.25 4.08 -1.53
C PHE A 107 -10.21 3.96 -0.34
N LEU A 108 -10.30 4.99 0.51
CA LEU A 108 -11.24 5.02 1.63
C LEU A 108 -12.69 5.06 1.17
N ASP A 109 -12.99 5.71 0.02
CA ASP A 109 -14.32 5.71 -0.58
C ASP A 109 -14.74 4.29 -0.95
N ALA A 110 -13.81 3.49 -1.52
CA ALA A 110 -14.07 2.09 -1.83
C ALA A 110 -14.39 1.26 -0.57
N LEU A 111 -13.64 1.46 0.51
CA LEU A 111 -13.87 0.75 1.77
C LEU A 111 -15.19 1.18 2.44
N ALA A 112 -15.59 2.43 2.29
CA ALA A 112 -16.88 2.93 2.78
C ALA A 112 -18.07 2.20 2.12
N LEU A 113 -17.98 1.86 0.83
CA LEU A 113 -19.01 1.06 0.14
C LEU A 113 -19.17 -0.33 0.75
N VAL A 114 -18.05 -0.96 1.14
CA VAL A 114 -18.09 -2.29 1.80
C VAL A 114 -18.75 -2.21 3.17
N ARG A 115 -18.42 -1.15 3.93
CA ARG A 115 -18.97 -0.94 5.28
C ARG A 115 -20.45 -0.60 5.30
N ALA A 116 -21.00 -0.07 4.22
CA ALA A 116 -22.42 0.26 4.15
C ALA A 116 -23.33 -0.97 4.39
N ASP A 117 -22.89 -2.15 3.94
CA ASP A 117 -23.67 -3.39 3.99
C ASP A 117 -23.01 -4.51 4.83
N THR A 118 -21.82 -4.26 5.38
CA THR A 118 -21.04 -5.30 6.06
C THR A 118 -20.34 -4.75 7.28
N GLU A 119 -20.55 -5.38 8.42
CA GLU A 119 -19.79 -5.07 9.63
C GLU A 119 -18.36 -5.63 9.49
N VAL A 120 -17.41 -4.75 9.25
CA VAL A 120 -15.99 -5.08 9.02
C VAL A 120 -15.10 -3.94 9.49
N VAL A 121 -13.90 -4.26 9.97
CA VAL A 121 -12.81 -3.30 10.21
C VAL A 121 -11.67 -3.56 9.23
N PHE A 122 -10.93 -2.52 8.90
CA PHE A 122 -9.78 -2.62 8.00
C PHE A 122 -8.51 -2.28 8.77
N ASP A 123 -7.48 -3.12 8.60
CA ASP A 123 -6.13 -2.85 9.06
C ASP A 123 -5.31 -2.39 7.85
N LEU A 124 -5.05 -1.08 7.76
CA LEU A 124 -4.44 -0.47 6.59
C LEU A 124 -2.94 -0.28 6.78
N HIS A 125 -2.17 -0.91 5.91
CA HIS A 125 -0.73 -0.76 5.81
C HIS A 125 -0.40 0.20 4.68
N ARG A 126 0.17 1.35 5.02
CA ARG A 126 0.70 2.29 4.03
C ARG A 126 2.14 1.90 3.73
N GLU A 127 2.39 1.40 2.55
CA GLU A 127 3.71 0.91 2.14
C GLU A 127 4.01 1.28 0.69
N ASP A 128 5.28 1.37 0.38
CA ASP A 128 5.81 1.46 -0.98
C ASP A 128 5.78 0.09 -1.69
N GLN A 129 6.13 0.10 -2.97
CA GLN A 129 5.91 -1.02 -3.87
C GLN A 129 6.64 -2.31 -3.42
N ASP A 130 7.92 -2.21 -3.05
CA ASP A 130 8.73 -3.37 -2.67
C ASP A 130 8.20 -4.03 -1.39
N ARG A 131 7.83 -3.23 -0.40
CA ARG A 131 7.27 -3.71 0.86
C ARG A 131 5.87 -4.27 0.69
N THR A 132 5.06 -3.70 -0.20
CA THR A 132 3.72 -4.22 -0.52
C THR A 132 3.78 -5.67 -0.98
N ALA A 133 4.70 -6.01 -1.90
CA ALA A 133 4.90 -7.38 -2.35
C ALA A 133 5.37 -8.32 -1.22
N GLU A 134 6.21 -7.84 -0.31
CA GLU A 134 6.63 -8.60 0.88
C GLU A 134 5.46 -8.89 1.83
N LEU A 135 4.60 -7.91 2.09
CA LEU A 135 3.41 -8.08 2.93
C LEU A 135 2.43 -9.11 2.35
N LEU A 136 2.22 -9.10 1.03
CA LEU A 136 1.40 -10.13 0.35
C LEU A 136 2.05 -11.51 0.43
N ARG A 137 3.37 -11.63 0.20
CA ARG A 137 4.09 -12.93 0.31
C ARG A 137 4.05 -13.50 1.73
N ALA A 138 4.23 -12.65 2.72
CA ALA A 138 4.16 -13.02 4.13
C ALA A 138 2.72 -13.28 4.60
N GLY A 139 1.74 -12.89 3.80
CA GLY A 139 0.35 -12.97 4.18
C GLY A 139 -0.04 -11.98 5.26
N THR A 140 0.71 -10.93 5.46
CA THR A 140 0.38 -9.85 6.41
C THR A 140 -0.84 -9.09 5.92
N VAL A 141 -0.97 -8.92 4.60
CA VAL A 141 -2.15 -8.33 3.96
C VAL A 141 -2.81 -9.32 3.01
N MET A 142 -4.12 -9.18 2.81
CA MET A 142 -4.93 -10.04 1.94
C MET A 142 -5.11 -9.47 0.55
N GLY A 143 -4.97 -8.15 0.42
CA GLY A 143 -5.03 -7.44 -0.84
C GLY A 143 -4.19 -6.17 -0.78
N ALA A 144 -3.80 -5.67 -1.95
CA ALA A 144 -2.95 -4.50 -2.05
C ALA A 144 -3.18 -3.72 -3.34
N VAL A 145 -3.10 -2.39 -3.25
CA VAL A 145 -2.92 -1.49 -4.39
C VAL A 145 -1.43 -1.32 -4.64
N THR A 146 -0.96 -1.63 -5.83
CA THR A 146 0.46 -1.61 -6.21
C THR A 146 0.64 -1.10 -7.64
N ALA A 147 1.83 -0.63 -7.98
CA ALA A 147 2.22 -0.33 -9.37
C ALA A 147 2.81 -1.55 -10.11
N GLU A 148 3.00 -2.68 -9.43
CA GLU A 148 3.52 -3.91 -10.03
C GLU A 148 2.40 -4.73 -10.67
N ALA A 149 2.54 -5.02 -11.97
CA ALA A 149 1.58 -5.83 -12.74
C ALA A 149 1.67 -7.31 -12.39
N ASP A 150 2.89 -7.81 -12.18
CA ASP A 150 3.16 -9.23 -11.96
C ASP A 150 2.66 -9.68 -10.59
N PRO A 151 1.77 -10.68 -10.54
CA PRO A 151 1.19 -11.11 -9.28
C PRO A 151 2.22 -11.82 -8.38
N VAL A 152 2.15 -11.51 -7.09
CA VAL A 152 2.83 -12.31 -6.08
C VAL A 152 2.31 -13.75 -6.14
N GLN A 153 3.20 -14.74 -5.97
CA GLN A 153 2.81 -16.14 -6.01
C GLN A 153 1.64 -16.48 -5.07
N GLY A 154 0.57 -17.02 -5.63
CA GLY A 154 -0.67 -17.33 -4.92
C GLY A 154 -1.65 -16.16 -4.84
N CYS A 155 -1.36 -15.04 -5.49
CA CYS A 155 -2.25 -13.91 -5.68
C CYS A 155 -2.74 -13.83 -7.12
N SER A 156 -3.84 -13.12 -7.33
CA SER A 156 -4.26 -12.61 -8.63
C SER A 156 -3.94 -11.13 -8.71
N SER A 157 -3.72 -10.63 -9.93
CA SER A 157 -3.51 -9.22 -10.22
C SER A 157 -4.52 -8.76 -11.26
N VAL A 158 -5.20 -7.64 -11.01
CA VAL A 158 -6.12 -7.02 -11.96
C VAL A 158 -5.81 -5.54 -12.11
N PRO A 159 -5.82 -4.99 -13.33
CA PRO A 159 -5.58 -3.56 -13.53
C PRO A 159 -6.71 -2.73 -12.93
N LEU A 160 -6.35 -1.63 -12.26
CA LEU A 160 -7.28 -0.65 -11.71
C LEU A 160 -7.43 0.56 -12.64
N GLY A 161 -6.34 1.02 -13.22
CA GLY A 161 -6.27 2.21 -14.05
C GLY A 161 -4.94 2.93 -13.92
N ILE A 162 -4.91 4.18 -14.37
CA ILE A 162 -3.73 5.04 -14.33
C ILE A 162 -4.00 6.19 -13.39
N ASP A 163 -3.20 6.33 -12.35
CA ASP A 163 -3.14 7.54 -11.55
C ASP A 163 -2.24 8.55 -12.26
N ARG A 164 -2.80 9.70 -12.59
CA ARG A 164 -2.11 10.74 -13.36
C ARG A 164 -1.68 11.87 -12.47
N TYR A 165 -0.41 12.23 -12.57
CA TYR A 165 0.22 13.30 -11.80
C TYR A 165 0.54 14.49 -12.68
N ARG A 166 0.32 15.70 -12.15
CA ARG A 166 0.65 16.97 -12.78
C ARG A 166 1.77 17.67 -12.03
N ALA A 167 2.69 18.27 -12.79
CA ALA A 167 3.73 19.12 -12.21
C ALA A 167 3.10 20.48 -11.85
N VAL A 168 3.04 20.79 -10.56
CA VAL A 168 2.36 21.99 -10.04
C VAL A 168 3.22 22.77 -9.05
N ALA A 169 2.93 24.06 -8.92
CA ALA A 169 3.49 24.93 -7.89
C ALA A 169 2.49 26.03 -7.52
N SER A 170 2.72 26.71 -6.40
CA SER A 170 1.93 27.91 -6.07
C SER A 170 2.30 29.09 -6.96
N PRO A 171 1.37 30.03 -7.23
CA PRO A 171 1.65 31.26 -8.00
C PRO A 171 2.83 32.06 -7.41
N ALA A 172 2.94 32.13 -6.08
CA ALA A 172 4.04 32.80 -5.40
C ALA A 172 5.40 32.15 -5.69
N PHE A 173 5.45 30.82 -5.74
CA PHE A 173 6.65 30.07 -6.12
C PHE A 173 7.03 30.36 -7.58
N VAL A 174 6.06 30.32 -8.48
CA VAL A 174 6.28 30.62 -9.90
C VAL A 174 6.85 32.03 -10.08
N ALA A 175 6.24 33.03 -9.43
CA ALA A 175 6.72 34.42 -9.51
C ALA A 175 8.15 34.59 -8.96
N ARG A 176 8.50 33.87 -7.89
CA ARG A 176 9.81 33.98 -7.24
C ARG A 176 10.93 33.27 -7.99
N TYR A 177 10.69 32.07 -8.50
CA TYR A 177 11.74 31.17 -9.00
C TYR A 177 11.72 30.95 -10.50
N LEU A 178 10.54 30.98 -11.13
CA LEU A 178 10.41 30.67 -12.55
C LEU A 178 10.27 31.93 -13.39
N GLY A 179 9.55 32.95 -12.91
CA GLY A 179 9.31 34.20 -13.63
C GLY A 179 8.59 33.97 -14.95
N ASP A 180 8.74 34.90 -15.89
CA ASP A 180 8.30 34.72 -17.26
C ASP A 180 9.34 33.92 -18.04
N THR A 181 9.11 32.61 -18.14
CA THR A 181 10.00 31.72 -18.89
C THR A 181 9.79 31.79 -20.40
N GLY A 182 8.69 32.37 -20.87
CA GLY A 182 8.34 32.56 -22.29
C GLY A 182 8.10 31.28 -23.08
N THR A 183 8.67 30.12 -22.67
CA THR A 183 8.49 28.82 -23.33
C THR A 183 8.51 27.69 -22.33
N GLU A 184 7.71 26.64 -22.60
CA GLU A 184 7.67 25.39 -21.82
C GLU A 184 9.07 24.78 -21.62
N ARG A 185 9.88 24.75 -22.69
CA ARG A 185 11.24 24.18 -22.62
C ARG A 185 12.15 24.94 -21.64
N ARG A 186 12.00 26.27 -21.55
CA ARG A 186 12.75 27.07 -20.56
C ARG A 186 12.24 26.81 -19.15
N MET A 187 10.94 26.72 -18.97
CA MET A 187 10.34 26.39 -17.67
C MET A 187 10.86 25.02 -17.17
N LEU A 188 10.79 24.00 -17.99
CA LEU A 188 11.24 22.67 -17.65
C LEU A 188 12.73 22.64 -17.24
N ARG A 189 13.60 23.35 -17.94
CA ARG A 189 15.01 23.46 -17.55
C ARG A 189 15.20 24.14 -16.19
N ARG A 190 14.35 25.13 -15.88
CA ARG A 190 14.41 25.79 -14.57
C ARG A 190 13.90 24.92 -13.43
N LEU A 191 12.98 23.99 -13.69
CA LEU A 191 12.51 23.03 -12.68
C LEU A 191 13.63 22.18 -12.09
N ASP A 192 14.69 21.96 -12.85
CA ASP A 192 15.87 21.24 -12.41
C ASP A 192 16.73 22.00 -11.37
N GLU A 193 16.65 23.33 -11.36
CA GLU A 193 17.51 24.20 -10.54
C GLU A 193 16.80 24.74 -9.29
N VAL A 194 15.47 24.69 -9.26
CA VAL A 194 14.66 25.30 -8.19
C VAL A 194 14.21 24.27 -7.16
N PRO A 195 13.78 24.71 -5.95
CA PRO A 195 13.33 23.79 -4.92
C PRO A 195 12.22 22.83 -5.39
N LEU A 196 12.38 21.56 -5.07
CA LEU A 196 11.49 20.45 -5.37
C LEU A 196 10.99 19.85 -4.07
N VAL A 197 9.71 19.46 -4.03
CA VAL A 197 9.16 18.65 -2.94
C VAL A 197 9.15 17.19 -3.39
N ASP A 198 9.82 16.32 -2.65
CA ASP A 198 9.83 14.86 -2.79
C ASP A 198 9.06 14.23 -1.62
N TYR A 199 8.54 13.03 -1.81
CA TYR A 199 7.86 12.30 -0.75
C TYR A 199 8.87 11.81 0.29
N ASP A 200 9.85 11.03 -0.13
CA ASP A 200 10.98 10.59 0.67
C ASP A 200 12.23 10.38 -0.21
N ARG A 201 13.23 9.70 0.32
CA ARG A 201 14.51 9.50 -0.39
C ARG A 201 14.48 8.33 -1.38
N ASP A 202 13.50 7.44 -1.24
CA ASP A 202 13.33 6.24 -2.05
C ASP A 202 12.29 6.48 -3.16
N ASP A 203 11.50 7.58 -3.07
CA ASP A 203 10.55 8.00 -4.13
C ASP A 203 11.30 8.52 -5.36
N ASP A 204 11.05 7.90 -6.50
CA ASP A 204 11.67 8.22 -7.81
C ASP A 204 10.70 8.91 -8.79
N LEU A 205 9.48 9.25 -8.37
CA LEU A 205 8.43 9.77 -9.26
C LEU A 205 8.84 11.10 -9.92
N GLN A 206 9.24 12.09 -9.12
CA GLN A 206 9.66 13.40 -9.58
C GLN A 206 10.94 13.31 -10.41
N GLN A 207 11.88 12.47 -9.97
CA GLN A 207 13.13 12.23 -10.69
C GLN A 207 12.88 11.53 -12.03
N GLY A 208 11.99 10.53 -12.04
CA GLY A 208 11.55 9.82 -13.24
C GLY A 208 10.93 10.77 -14.26
N TYR A 209 10.04 11.65 -13.80
CA TYR A 209 9.43 12.69 -14.62
C TYR A 209 10.48 13.63 -15.25
N LEU A 210 11.40 14.18 -14.46
CA LEU A 210 12.44 15.06 -14.98
C LEU A 210 13.40 14.33 -15.93
N ARG A 211 13.79 13.09 -15.63
CA ARG A 211 14.56 12.28 -16.58
C ARG A 211 13.84 12.10 -17.91
N GLN A 212 12.54 11.83 -17.87
CA GLN A 212 11.73 11.69 -19.09
C GLN A 212 11.65 13.00 -19.89
N VAL A 213 11.53 14.13 -19.21
CA VAL A 213 11.31 15.44 -19.83
C VAL A 213 12.61 16.14 -20.23
N LEU A 214 13.68 16.01 -19.44
CA LEU A 214 14.95 16.70 -19.60
C LEU A 214 16.11 15.79 -20.03
N GLY A 215 15.97 14.47 -19.84
CA GLY A 215 17.02 13.49 -20.15
C GLY A 215 18.08 13.31 -19.06
N HIS A 216 17.93 13.95 -17.90
CA HIS A 216 18.85 13.82 -16.75
C HIS A 216 18.12 13.93 -15.41
N SER A 217 18.77 13.51 -14.34
CA SER A 217 18.23 13.62 -12.98
C SER A 217 18.34 15.04 -12.44
N PRO A 218 17.38 15.50 -11.59
CA PRO A 218 17.39 16.85 -11.02
C PRO A 218 18.57 17.11 -10.10
N GLY A 219 19.09 18.33 -10.15
CA GLY A 219 20.18 18.83 -9.30
C GLY A 219 19.76 19.84 -8.25
N GLY A 220 18.50 20.29 -8.25
CA GLY A 220 17.98 21.32 -7.36
C GLY A 220 17.84 20.90 -5.89
N PRO A 221 17.66 21.87 -4.98
CA PRO A 221 17.43 21.58 -3.56
C PRO A 221 16.08 20.87 -3.35
N ARG A 222 16.01 20.00 -2.33
CA ARG A 222 14.86 19.13 -2.08
C ARG A 222 14.31 19.30 -0.68
N HIS A 223 12.99 19.35 -0.59
CA HIS A 223 12.22 19.15 0.64
C HIS A 223 11.65 17.75 0.64
N PHE A 224 11.72 17.03 1.77
CA PHE A 224 11.13 15.70 1.92
C PHE A 224 9.92 15.80 2.84
N VAL A 225 8.74 15.44 2.33
CA VAL A 225 7.46 15.54 3.05
C VAL A 225 6.70 14.20 2.93
N PRO A 226 6.85 13.29 3.90
CA PRO A 226 6.48 11.88 3.78
C PRO A 226 5.00 11.58 4.06
N THR A 227 4.09 12.47 3.70
CA THR A 227 2.64 12.25 3.72
C THR A 227 1.98 12.92 2.52
N SER A 228 1.04 12.26 1.87
CA SER A 228 0.41 12.76 0.64
C SER A 228 -0.29 14.10 0.84
N ALA A 229 -1.06 14.28 1.94
CA ALA A 229 -1.76 15.51 2.23
C ALA A 229 -0.82 16.68 2.57
N ASP A 230 0.24 16.45 3.37
CA ASP A 230 1.20 17.50 3.71
C ASP A 230 2.12 17.83 2.53
N PHE A 231 2.38 16.86 1.65
CA PHE A 231 3.09 17.09 0.40
C PHE A 231 2.32 18.12 -0.47
N ALA A 232 1.04 17.87 -0.73
CA ALA A 232 0.20 18.81 -1.47
C ALA A 232 0.15 20.19 -0.80
N ARG A 233 0.06 20.22 0.53
CA ARG A 233 0.11 21.47 1.31
C ARG A 233 1.44 22.19 1.19
N ALA A 234 2.57 21.49 1.24
CA ALA A 234 3.90 22.09 1.10
C ALA A 234 4.06 22.75 -0.27
N VAL A 235 3.59 22.10 -1.34
CA VAL A 235 3.56 22.69 -2.69
C VAL A 235 2.70 23.94 -2.73
N THR A 236 1.50 23.90 -2.13
CA THR A 236 0.59 25.05 -2.04
C THR A 236 1.21 26.23 -1.26
N LEU A 237 1.94 25.94 -0.19
CA LEU A 237 2.66 26.95 0.61
C LEU A 237 3.92 27.49 -0.07
N GLY A 238 4.30 26.95 -1.25
CA GLY A 238 5.42 27.44 -2.04
C GLY A 238 6.80 26.94 -1.57
N PHE A 239 6.88 25.80 -0.89
CA PHE A 239 8.17 25.18 -0.51
C PHE A 239 8.95 24.75 -1.76
N GLY A 240 8.24 24.28 -2.78
CA GLY A 240 8.78 23.79 -4.03
C GLY A 240 7.67 23.51 -5.04
N TRP A 241 8.06 23.09 -6.21
CA TRP A 241 7.16 22.42 -7.12
C TRP A 241 7.12 20.92 -6.80
N GLY A 242 6.07 20.22 -7.24
CA GLY A 242 5.96 18.77 -7.06
C GLY A 242 4.95 18.15 -8.03
N LEU A 243 4.97 16.83 -8.12
CA LEU A 243 3.97 16.07 -8.82
C LEU A 243 2.83 15.72 -7.86
N LEU A 244 1.62 16.15 -8.18
CA LEU A 244 0.41 15.81 -7.43
C LEU A 244 -0.54 14.99 -8.30
N PRO A 245 -1.19 13.95 -7.75
CA PRO A 245 -2.24 13.24 -8.46
C PRO A 245 -3.38 14.21 -8.81
N GLU A 246 -4.02 14.01 -9.94
CA GLU A 246 -5.12 14.87 -10.42
C GLU A 246 -6.22 15.04 -9.37
N ALA A 247 -6.52 14.00 -8.64
CA ALA A 247 -7.51 14.04 -7.56
C ALA A 247 -7.19 15.06 -6.45
N GLN A 248 -5.93 15.48 -6.29
CA GLN A 248 -5.51 16.46 -5.28
C GLN A 248 -5.24 17.85 -5.86
N CYS A 249 -5.02 17.99 -7.17
CA CYS A 249 -4.57 19.26 -7.72
C CYS A 249 -5.54 19.94 -8.70
N LEU A 250 -6.47 19.23 -9.32
CA LEU A 250 -7.34 19.82 -10.34
C LEU A 250 -8.19 20.98 -9.80
N GLU A 251 -8.85 20.82 -8.68
CA GLU A 251 -9.65 21.89 -8.06
C GLU A 251 -8.78 23.10 -7.67
N ALA A 252 -7.56 22.85 -7.19
CA ALA A 252 -6.62 23.89 -6.82
C ALA A 252 -6.05 24.61 -8.07
N ILE A 253 -5.90 23.92 -9.19
CA ILE A 253 -5.52 24.52 -10.48
C ILE A 253 -6.68 25.38 -11.00
N ASP A 254 -7.89 24.86 -11.02
CA ASP A 254 -9.09 25.57 -11.52
C ASP A 254 -9.39 26.83 -10.69
N SER A 255 -9.15 26.80 -9.39
CA SER A 255 -9.31 27.95 -8.48
C SER A 255 -8.10 28.90 -8.47
N GLY A 256 -7.02 28.58 -9.16
CA GLY A 256 -5.80 29.39 -9.20
C GLY A 256 -4.92 29.34 -7.95
N VAL A 257 -5.19 28.41 -7.03
CA VAL A 257 -4.35 28.14 -5.85
C VAL A 257 -3.03 27.48 -6.25
N LEU A 258 -3.08 26.65 -7.29
CA LEU A 258 -1.91 26.04 -7.94
C LEU A 258 -1.87 26.41 -9.42
N VAL A 259 -0.67 26.37 -9.99
CA VAL A 259 -0.40 26.56 -11.41
C VAL A 259 0.21 25.27 -11.94
N GLU A 260 -0.33 24.74 -13.04
CA GLU A 260 0.28 23.64 -13.77
C GLU A 260 1.49 24.15 -14.57
N LEU A 261 2.64 23.54 -14.33
CA LEU A 261 3.92 24.02 -14.87
C LEU A 261 4.20 23.53 -16.31
N ALA A 262 3.67 22.37 -16.66
CA ALA A 262 3.87 21.75 -17.97
C ALA A 262 2.59 21.12 -18.49
N PRO A 263 1.62 21.90 -18.96
CA PRO A 263 0.36 21.38 -19.48
C PRO A 263 0.59 20.35 -20.60
N GLY A 264 -0.07 19.19 -20.48
CA GLY A 264 0.08 18.09 -21.45
C GLY A 264 1.26 17.14 -21.19
N ARG A 265 2.09 17.38 -20.18
CA ARG A 265 3.16 16.47 -19.74
C ARG A 265 2.84 15.96 -18.35
N HIS A 266 2.47 14.70 -18.28
CA HIS A 266 2.03 14.05 -17.05
C HIS A 266 2.98 12.91 -16.68
N ALA A 267 3.06 12.60 -15.39
CA ALA A 267 3.57 11.32 -14.94
C ALA A 267 2.37 10.39 -14.73
N ASP A 268 2.35 9.27 -15.44
CA ASP A 268 1.28 8.28 -15.39
C ASP A 268 1.78 7.05 -14.64
N VAL A 269 1.10 6.69 -13.54
CA VAL A 269 1.39 5.50 -12.74
C VAL A 269 0.26 4.50 -12.91
N ALA A 270 0.55 3.36 -13.54
CA ALA A 270 -0.41 2.27 -13.64
C ALA A 270 -0.60 1.59 -12.30
N LEU A 271 -1.84 1.42 -11.87
CA LEU A 271 -2.18 0.78 -10.60
C LEU A 271 -2.87 -0.55 -10.82
N TRP A 272 -2.55 -1.47 -9.93
CA TRP A 272 -3.02 -2.84 -9.94
C TRP A 272 -3.59 -3.21 -8.57
N TRP A 273 -4.65 -4.03 -8.56
CA TRP A 273 -5.14 -4.68 -7.34
C TRP A 273 -4.62 -6.10 -7.32
N GLN A 274 -3.78 -6.42 -6.36
CA GLN A 274 -3.34 -7.77 -6.08
C GLN A 274 -4.04 -8.31 -4.84
N ARG A 275 -4.55 -9.53 -4.90
CA ARG A 275 -5.18 -10.20 -3.77
C ARG A 275 -4.88 -11.68 -3.73
N TRP A 276 -5.01 -12.29 -2.59
CA TRP A 276 -4.93 -13.74 -2.47
C TRP A 276 -5.99 -14.44 -3.32
N ASN A 277 -5.63 -15.57 -3.94
CA ASN A 277 -6.54 -16.47 -4.63
C ASN A 277 -7.27 -17.34 -3.58
N LEU A 278 -8.13 -16.71 -2.80
CA LEU A 278 -8.91 -17.33 -1.75
C LEU A 278 -10.40 -17.07 -2.04
N ALA A 279 -11.20 -18.12 -1.94
CA ALA A 279 -12.66 -18.04 -2.04
C ALA A 279 -13.22 -17.46 -0.73
N SER A 280 -13.12 -16.13 -0.57
CA SER A 280 -13.64 -15.36 0.56
C SER A 280 -14.66 -14.36 0.05
N PRO A 281 -15.95 -14.50 0.41
CA PRO A 281 -16.99 -13.55 0.01
C PRO A 281 -16.67 -12.11 0.44
N LEU A 282 -16.04 -11.94 1.60
CA LEU A 282 -15.66 -10.61 2.09
C LEU A 282 -14.53 -9.99 1.27
N LEU A 283 -13.50 -10.77 0.90
CA LEU A 283 -12.42 -10.29 0.04
C LEU A 283 -12.91 -10.01 -1.40
N GLU A 284 -13.89 -10.74 -1.89
CA GLU A 284 -14.53 -10.47 -3.17
C GLU A 284 -15.30 -9.16 -3.15
N ARG A 285 -16.09 -8.89 -2.11
CA ARG A 285 -16.78 -7.59 -1.93
C ARG A 285 -15.80 -6.41 -1.88
N VAL A 286 -14.69 -6.56 -1.15
CA VAL A 286 -13.62 -5.53 -1.15
C VAL A 286 -13.06 -5.34 -2.56
N THR A 287 -12.79 -6.42 -3.28
CA THR A 287 -12.27 -6.38 -4.64
C THR A 287 -13.21 -5.64 -5.59
N ASP A 288 -14.51 -5.95 -5.52
CA ASP A 288 -15.51 -5.30 -6.38
C ASP A 288 -15.64 -3.80 -6.07
N ALA A 289 -15.67 -3.43 -4.79
CA ALA A 289 -15.70 -2.03 -4.37
C ALA A 289 -14.44 -1.26 -4.81
N VAL A 290 -13.26 -1.84 -4.64
CA VAL A 290 -11.98 -1.24 -5.07
C VAL A 290 -11.99 -1.03 -6.59
N ARG A 291 -12.40 -2.03 -7.38
CA ARG A 291 -12.47 -1.92 -8.84
C ARG A 291 -13.50 -0.89 -9.30
N ALA A 292 -14.69 -0.88 -8.72
CA ALA A 292 -15.75 0.06 -9.06
C ALA A 292 -15.30 1.51 -8.77
N THR A 293 -14.73 1.75 -7.60
CA THR A 293 -14.25 3.10 -7.23
C THR A 293 -13.06 3.51 -8.10
N ALA A 294 -12.07 2.64 -8.31
CA ALA A 294 -10.93 2.93 -9.16
C ALA A 294 -11.35 3.30 -10.59
N SER A 295 -12.32 2.59 -11.17
CA SER A 295 -12.82 2.87 -12.54
C SER A 295 -13.46 4.25 -12.68
N SER A 296 -13.94 4.86 -11.60
CA SER A 296 -14.53 6.20 -11.59
C SER A 296 -13.54 7.31 -11.24
N ARG A 297 -12.39 6.96 -10.68
CA ARG A 297 -11.38 7.91 -10.15
C ARG A 297 -10.07 7.93 -10.92
N LEU A 298 -9.73 6.84 -11.57
CA LEU A 298 -8.49 6.69 -12.33
C LEU A 298 -8.77 6.76 -13.84
N HIS A 299 -7.76 7.14 -14.61
CA HIS A 299 -7.85 7.05 -16.06
C HIS A 299 -7.87 5.59 -16.52
N PRO A 300 -8.55 5.26 -17.64
CA PRO A 300 -8.54 3.91 -18.17
C PRO A 300 -7.12 3.39 -18.41
N ALA A 301 -6.85 2.14 -18.02
CA ALA A 301 -5.61 1.48 -18.38
C ALA A 301 -5.48 1.45 -19.91
N ARG A 302 -4.32 1.84 -20.46
CA ARG A 302 -4.07 1.67 -21.88
C ARG A 302 -4.12 0.17 -22.18
N GLN A 303 -5.00 -0.23 -23.11
CA GLN A 303 -4.96 -1.58 -23.65
C GLN A 303 -3.62 -1.73 -24.36
N VAL A 304 -2.78 -2.65 -23.85
CA VAL A 304 -1.52 -3.07 -24.49
C VAL A 304 -1.85 -4.08 -25.57
#